data_c93807b25a433d88da5f4f69f71e39d0
#
_entry.id   c93807b25a433d88da5f4f69f71e39d0
#
_cell.length_a   1.000
_cell.length_b   1.000
_cell.length_c   1.000
_cell.angle_alpha   90.00
_cell.angle_beta   90.00
_cell.angle_gamma   90.00
#
_symmetry.space_group_name_H-M   'P 1'
#
loop_
_entity.id
_entity.type
_entity.pdbx_description
1 polymer ?
#
loop_
_entity_poly.entity_id
_entity_poly.type
_entity_poly.pdbx_seq_one_letter_code
_entity_poly.pdbx_strand_id
1 'polypeptide(L)'
;MKTIRNLIFGIAVLLVAAPMLRAQDLSTYRHFTLGMSLSTVLKHTDQKAADVKVTHGRPAVIQELEWWPPNIPGSAFQQDTVKQILFSFYNGTLYKISVSYDQSSTEGLTTEDLVKSISEKYGPPTNVALPINSAKIDHYDLKPAVVASWEDAQYSFNLVRSSYADRLGLAIYSKHVNEQAELAIAEAVKLDEQEGPLREAALLKKQTDDLESARQKNRKVFRP
;
A
#
# COMPACT_ATOMS: atom_id res chain seq x y z
N MET A 1 -25.07 -32.00 75.40
CA MET A 1 -23.95 -31.19 74.87
C MET A 1 -23.70 -31.66 73.45
N LYS A 2 -24.14 -30.94 72.47
CA LYS A 2 -23.96 -31.29 71.01
C LYS A 2 -23.03 -30.25 70.39
N THR A 3 -21.85 -30.68 70.01
CA THR A 3 -20.81 -29.90 69.32
C THR A 3 -21.16 -29.76 67.86
N ILE A 4 -21.45 -28.54 67.39
CA ILE A 4 -21.66 -28.20 66.00
C ILE A 4 -20.29 -27.90 65.36
N ARG A 5 -19.87 -28.76 64.42
CA ARG A 5 -18.65 -28.58 63.62
C ARG A 5 -19.01 -27.76 62.34
N ASN A 6 -18.55 -26.54 62.30
CA ASN A 6 -18.66 -25.66 61.14
C ASN A 6 -17.73 -26.17 60.02
N LEU A 7 -18.33 -26.58 58.91
CA LEU A 7 -17.67 -26.94 57.67
C LEU A 7 -17.55 -25.69 56.81
N ILE A 8 -16.37 -25.08 56.79
CA ILE A 8 -16.06 -23.93 55.90
C ILE A 8 -15.71 -24.52 54.53
N PHE A 9 -16.63 -24.34 53.58
CA PHE A 9 -16.36 -24.65 52.15
C PHE A 9 -15.56 -23.48 51.56
N GLY A 10 -14.27 -23.68 51.34
CA GLY A 10 -13.41 -22.77 50.62
C GLY A 10 -13.67 -22.87 49.11
N ILE A 11 -14.31 -21.84 48.53
CA ILE A 11 -14.44 -21.71 47.08
C ILE A 11 -13.07 -21.20 46.53
N ALA A 12 -12.30 -22.12 45.97
CA ALA A 12 -11.11 -21.76 45.21
C ALA A 12 -11.54 -21.18 43.84
N VAL A 13 -11.51 -19.85 43.70
CA VAL A 13 -11.68 -19.18 42.40
C VAL A 13 -10.42 -19.40 41.57
N LEU A 14 -10.49 -20.36 40.62
CA LEU A 14 -9.47 -20.54 39.61
C LEU A 14 -9.56 -19.37 38.64
N LEU A 15 -8.67 -18.37 38.82
CA LEU A 15 -8.44 -17.33 37.83
C LEU A 15 -7.76 -18.00 36.62
N VAL A 16 -8.54 -18.34 35.60
CA VAL A 16 -8.01 -18.74 34.30
C VAL A 16 -7.45 -17.47 33.67
N ALA A 17 -6.13 -17.30 33.77
CA ALA A 17 -5.43 -16.27 33.01
C ALA A 17 -5.55 -16.66 31.51
N ALA A 18 -6.56 -16.12 30.83
CA ALA A 18 -6.62 -16.19 29.38
C ALA A 18 -5.37 -15.52 28.83
N PRO A 19 -4.58 -16.18 27.95
CA PRO A 19 -3.49 -15.51 27.29
C PRO A 19 -4.09 -14.31 26.57
N MET A 20 -3.70 -13.09 26.97
CA MET A 20 -3.99 -11.92 26.16
C MET A 20 -3.29 -12.13 24.83
N LEU A 21 -4.03 -12.57 23.82
CA LEU A 21 -3.62 -12.45 22.44
C LEU A 21 -3.36 -10.94 22.24
N ARG A 22 -2.09 -10.54 22.25
CA ARG A 22 -1.74 -9.21 21.81
C ARG A 22 -2.21 -9.12 20.36
N ALA A 23 -3.28 -8.38 20.15
CA ALA A 23 -3.66 -7.97 18.81
C ALA A 23 -2.43 -7.29 18.20
N GLN A 24 -1.88 -7.91 17.17
CA GLN A 24 -0.67 -7.39 16.55
C GLN A 24 -1.06 -6.15 15.76
N ASP A 25 -0.21 -5.14 15.81
CA ASP A 25 -0.44 -3.87 15.15
C ASP A 25 -0.38 -4.05 13.61
N LEU A 26 -1.54 -4.11 12.96
CA LEU A 26 -1.67 -4.24 11.51
C LEU A 26 -1.35 -2.94 10.78
N SER A 27 -1.15 -1.82 11.51
CA SER A 27 -0.76 -0.54 10.91
C SER A 27 0.71 -0.48 10.52
N THR A 28 1.54 -1.43 11.00
CA THR A 28 3.00 -1.32 10.92
C THR A 28 3.61 -2.43 10.06
N TYR A 29 4.41 -2.02 9.09
CA TYR A 29 5.27 -2.91 8.31
C TYR A 29 6.73 -2.50 8.45
N ARG A 30 7.56 -3.37 9.06
CA ARG A 30 8.96 -3.05 9.44
C ARG A 30 8.99 -1.83 10.38
N HIS A 31 9.58 -0.73 9.93
CA HIS A 31 9.65 0.56 10.65
C HIS A 31 8.73 1.63 10.06
N PHE A 32 7.89 1.26 9.10
CA PHE A 32 6.89 2.15 8.52
C PHE A 32 5.52 1.90 9.15
N THR A 33 4.89 2.96 9.62
CA THR A 33 3.56 2.91 10.23
C THR A 33 2.60 3.77 9.40
N LEU A 34 1.42 3.26 9.09
CA LEU A 34 0.36 4.04 8.46
C LEU A 34 0.05 5.27 9.32
N GLY A 35 -0.17 6.41 8.69
CA GLY A 35 -0.29 7.70 9.37
C GLY A 35 1.01 8.50 9.44
N MET A 36 2.17 7.93 9.10
CA MET A 36 3.40 8.69 8.99
C MET A 36 3.30 9.79 7.94
N SER A 37 3.96 10.93 8.20
CA SER A 37 4.06 12.00 7.20
C SER A 37 5.02 11.60 6.07
N LEU A 38 4.80 12.15 4.89
CA LEU A 38 5.71 11.99 3.74
C LEU A 38 7.16 12.32 4.12
N SER A 39 7.39 13.42 4.85
CA SER A 39 8.74 13.82 5.27
C SER A 39 9.42 12.80 6.19
N THR A 40 8.65 12.08 7.01
CA THR A 40 9.17 11.02 7.87
C THR A 40 9.57 9.81 7.04
N VAL A 41 8.74 9.41 6.07
CA VAL A 41 9.05 8.28 5.19
C VAL A 41 10.29 8.58 4.33
N LEU A 42 10.41 9.81 3.78
CA LEU A 42 11.59 10.24 3.03
C LEU A 42 12.88 10.11 3.86
N LYS A 43 12.85 10.47 5.15
CA LYS A 43 14.01 10.31 6.04
C LYS A 43 14.37 8.84 6.27
N HIS A 44 13.36 7.96 6.40
CA HIS A 44 13.60 6.52 6.61
C HIS A 44 14.12 5.80 5.37
N THR A 45 13.80 6.33 4.19
CA THR A 45 14.21 5.75 2.89
C THR A 45 15.45 6.40 2.30
N ASP A 46 15.98 7.45 2.94
CA ASP A 46 17.07 8.31 2.41
C ASP A 46 16.76 8.87 1.01
N GLN A 47 15.46 9.17 0.75
CA GLN A 47 15.00 9.71 -0.52
C GLN A 47 14.65 11.19 -0.41
N LYS A 48 14.56 11.86 -1.56
CA LYS A 48 14.31 13.29 -1.67
C LYS A 48 12.87 13.56 -2.10
N ALA A 49 12.40 14.79 -1.84
CA ALA A 49 11.07 15.21 -2.29
C ALA A 49 10.91 15.15 -3.82
N ALA A 50 12.00 15.23 -4.59
CA ALA A 50 11.97 15.10 -6.05
C ALA A 50 11.65 13.67 -6.53
N ASP A 51 11.83 12.66 -5.67
CA ASP A 51 11.55 11.26 -6.00
C ASP A 51 10.07 10.92 -5.81
N VAL A 52 9.30 11.85 -5.22
CA VAL A 52 7.86 11.69 -4.99
C VAL A 52 7.08 12.05 -6.25
N LYS A 53 6.28 11.12 -6.72
CA LYS A 53 5.37 11.33 -7.84
C LYS A 53 4.01 11.80 -7.33
N VAL A 54 3.54 12.95 -7.77
CA VAL A 54 2.15 13.37 -7.59
C VAL A 54 1.32 12.76 -8.69
N THR A 55 0.42 11.83 -8.35
CA THR A 55 -0.48 11.18 -9.32
C THR A 55 -1.74 12.01 -9.55
N HIS A 56 -2.26 12.62 -8.49
CA HIS A 56 -3.39 13.55 -8.56
C HIS A 56 -3.15 14.74 -7.63
N GLY A 57 -3.43 15.95 -8.11
CA GLY A 57 -3.29 17.20 -7.34
C GLY A 57 -4.60 17.72 -6.77
N ARG A 58 -5.73 17.14 -7.19
CA ARG A 58 -7.08 17.54 -6.80
C ARG A 58 -8.07 16.40 -7.04
N PRO A 59 -9.19 16.31 -6.33
CA PRO A 59 -9.62 17.18 -5.21
C PRO A 59 -8.75 17.01 -3.96
N ALA A 60 -7.98 15.92 -3.89
CA ALA A 60 -6.98 15.68 -2.86
C ALA A 60 -5.60 15.44 -3.51
N VAL A 61 -4.55 15.66 -2.75
CA VAL A 61 -3.18 15.37 -3.23
C VAL A 61 -2.89 13.89 -2.98
N ILE A 62 -2.81 13.11 -4.07
CA ILE A 62 -2.38 11.71 -4.04
C ILE A 62 -0.93 11.65 -4.52
N GLN A 63 -0.09 11.07 -3.71
CA GLN A 63 1.35 10.99 -3.97
C GLN A 63 1.84 9.56 -3.80
N GLU A 64 2.85 9.19 -4.54
CA GLU A 64 3.50 7.89 -4.49
C GLU A 64 5.01 8.06 -4.37
N LEU A 65 5.62 7.18 -3.59
CA LEU A 65 7.06 7.07 -3.44
C LEU A 65 7.44 5.61 -3.62
N GLU A 66 8.26 5.34 -4.63
CA GLU A 66 8.83 4.03 -4.86
C GLU A 66 10.19 3.93 -4.15
N TRP A 67 10.40 2.84 -3.43
CA TRP A 67 11.66 2.60 -2.73
C TRP A 67 12.15 1.17 -2.94
N TRP A 68 13.40 1.06 -3.28
CA TRP A 68 14.11 -0.21 -3.39
C TRP A 68 15.07 -0.31 -2.21
N PRO A 69 14.82 -1.24 -1.25
CA PRO A 69 15.75 -1.44 -0.14
C PRO A 69 17.16 -1.69 -0.64
N PRO A 70 18.18 -1.02 -0.08
CA PRO A 70 19.54 -1.18 -0.54
C PRO A 70 20.01 -2.63 -0.29
N ASN A 71 20.40 -3.30 -1.35
CA ASN A 71 21.05 -4.60 -1.28
C ASN A 71 22.53 -4.35 -0.99
N ILE A 72 22.99 -4.59 0.23
CA ILE A 72 24.39 -4.40 0.62
C ILE A 72 25.14 -5.71 0.34
N PRO A 73 25.95 -5.80 -0.75
CA PRO A 73 26.72 -7.00 -1.06
C PRO A 73 27.73 -7.26 0.06
N GLY A 74 27.77 -8.49 0.56
CA GLY A 74 28.78 -8.92 1.54
C GLY A 74 28.42 -8.68 3.01
N SER A 75 27.25 -8.13 3.33
CA SER A 75 26.73 -8.24 4.68
C SER A 75 26.29 -9.68 4.92
N ALA A 76 26.72 -10.29 6.03
CA ALA A 76 26.23 -11.59 6.49
C ALA A 76 24.73 -11.57 6.85
N PHE A 77 24.08 -10.42 6.67
CA PHE A 77 22.64 -10.23 6.77
C PHE A 77 22.01 -10.68 5.46
N GLN A 78 21.19 -11.65 5.61
CA GLN A 78 20.28 -12.25 4.67
C GLN A 78 19.85 -11.24 3.58
N GLN A 79 20.04 -11.61 2.33
CA GLN A 79 19.54 -10.88 1.17
C GLN A 79 18.09 -10.46 1.44
N ASP A 80 17.82 -9.16 1.37
CA ASP A 80 16.46 -8.67 1.64
C ASP A 80 15.50 -9.34 0.65
N THR A 81 14.46 -9.97 1.19
CA THR A 81 13.43 -10.63 0.36
C THR A 81 12.53 -9.63 -0.35
N VAL A 82 12.55 -8.36 0.10
CA VAL A 82 11.76 -7.28 -0.50
C VAL A 82 12.51 -6.69 -1.67
N LYS A 83 11.87 -6.73 -2.84
CA LYS A 83 12.37 -6.09 -4.05
C LYS A 83 12.06 -4.59 -4.07
N GLN A 84 10.81 -4.23 -3.75
CA GLN A 84 10.31 -2.87 -3.88
C GLN A 84 9.20 -2.63 -2.87
N ILE A 85 9.14 -1.41 -2.35
CA ILE A 85 8.00 -0.90 -1.59
C ILE A 85 7.47 0.35 -2.29
N LEU A 86 6.16 0.38 -2.52
CA LEU A 86 5.42 1.54 -2.98
C LEU A 86 4.63 2.11 -1.79
N PHE A 87 4.95 3.33 -1.42
CA PHE A 87 4.23 4.09 -0.40
C PHE A 87 3.24 5.02 -1.07
N SER A 88 1.96 4.96 -0.67
CA SER A 88 0.92 5.87 -1.19
C SER A 88 0.44 6.80 -0.09
N PHE A 89 0.36 8.09 -0.42
CA PHE A 89 0.01 9.17 0.51
C PHE A 89 -1.27 9.87 0.06
N TYR A 90 -2.12 10.16 1.03
CA TYR A 90 -3.30 11.01 0.91
C TYR A 90 -3.05 12.30 1.67
N ASN A 91 -2.98 13.43 0.97
CA ASN A 91 -2.64 14.73 1.54
C ASN A 91 -1.37 14.71 2.42
N GLY A 92 -0.31 14.00 1.94
CA GLY A 92 0.97 13.90 2.63
C GLY A 92 1.02 12.89 3.79
N THR A 93 -0.06 12.13 4.04
CA THR A 93 -0.15 11.11 5.08
C THR A 93 -0.11 9.72 4.46
N LEU A 94 0.77 8.85 4.93
CA LEU A 94 0.91 7.47 4.47
C LEU A 94 -0.35 6.66 4.79
N TYR A 95 -1.07 6.20 3.78
CA TYR A 95 -2.28 5.41 3.97
C TYR A 95 -2.19 3.98 3.44
N LYS A 96 -1.21 3.73 2.54
CA LYS A 96 -1.04 2.41 1.93
C LYS A 96 0.43 2.10 1.69
N ILE A 97 0.80 0.85 1.97
CA ILE A 97 2.12 0.27 1.72
C ILE A 97 1.92 -0.95 0.84
N SER A 98 2.50 -0.95 -0.36
CA SER A 98 2.49 -2.10 -1.25
C SER A 98 3.90 -2.66 -1.37
N VAL A 99 4.07 -3.94 -1.04
CA VAL A 99 5.37 -4.62 -1.00
C VAL A 99 5.43 -5.66 -2.12
N SER A 100 6.49 -5.62 -2.91
CA SER A 100 6.80 -6.64 -3.89
C SER A 100 8.02 -7.43 -3.42
N TYR A 101 7.92 -8.75 -3.39
CA TYR A 101 9.03 -9.62 -3.04
C TYR A 101 9.89 -9.95 -4.26
N ASP A 102 11.16 -10.22 -4.01
CA ASP A 102 12.05 -10.73 -5.05
C ASP A 102 11.67 -12.17 -5.39
N GLN A 103 11.63 -12.48 -6.69
CA GLN A 103 11.19 -13.78 -7.16
C GLN A 103 12.13 -14.90 -6.69
N SER A 104 13.44 -14.66 -6.72
CA SER A 104 14.42 -15.66 -6.27
C SER A 104 14.31 -15.98 -4.78
N SER A 105 13.84 -15.01 -3.98
CA SER A 105 13.64 -15.16 -2.53
C SER A 105 12.32 -15.85 -2.17
N THR A 106 11.41 -15.99 -3.11
CA THR A 106 10.09 -16.63 -2.93
C THR A 106 9.93 -17.88 -3.77
N GLU A 107 10.92 -18.22 -4.58
CA GLU A 107 10.89 -19.42 -5.44
C GLU A 107 10.75 -20.69 -4.59
N GLY A 108 9.77 -21.52 -4.95
CA GLY A 108 9.47 -22.76 -4.26
C GLY A 108 8.64 -22.62 -2.98
N LEU A 109 8.37 -21.39 -2.50
CA LEU A 109 7.47 -21.19 -1.37
C LEU A 109 6.03 -21.35 -1.81
N THR A 110 5.27 -22.10 -1.01
CA THR A 110 3.82 -22.23 -1.20
C THR A 110 3.09 -21.04 -0.57
N THR A 111 1.83 -20.89 -0.92
CA THR A 111 0.96 -19.90 -0.26
C THR A 111 0.87 -20.13 1.24
N GLU A 112 0.78 -21.41 1.64
CA GLU A 112 0.71 -21.85 3.04
C GLU A 112 1.98 -21.47 3.81
N ASP A 113 3.16 -21.60 3.21
CA ASP A 113 4.43 -21.19 3.83
C ASP A 113 4.44 -19.69 4.15
N LEU A 114 3.97 -18.87 3.21
CA LEU A 114 3.90 -17.42 3.39
C LEU A 114 2.83 -17.01 4.41
N VAL A 115 1.65 -17.62 4.37
CA VAL A 115 0.60 -17.40 5.37
C VAL A 115 1.11 -17.76 6.76
N LYS A 116 1.80 -18.89 6.89
CA LYS A 116 2.40 -19.32 8.17
C LYS A 116 3.42 -18.30 8.66
N SER A 117 4.36 -17.89 7.82
CA SER A 117 5.40 -16.93 8.17
C SER A 117 4.82 -15.56 8.58
N ILE A 118 3.81 -15.07 7.89
CA ILE A 118 3.12 -13.83 8.25
C ILE A 118 2.36 -14.01 9.56
N SER A 119 1.69 -15.15 9.74
CA SER A 119 0.93 -15.45 10.95
C SER A 119 1.78 -15.57 12.22
N GLU A 120 3.04 -15.95 12.10
CA GLU A 120 3.99 -15.92 13.23
C GLU A 120 4.17 -14.52 13.79
N LYS A 121 4.06 -13.51 12.94
CA LYS A 121 4.20 -12.11 13.32
C LYS A 121 2.85 -11.42 13.60
N TYR A 122 1.84 -11.65 12.78
CA TYR A 122 0.57 -10.91 12.80
C TYR A 122 -0.61 -11.72 13.32
N GLY A 123 -0.37 -12.93 13.86
CA GLY A 123 -1.42 -13.83 14.32
C GLY A 123 -2.13 -14.57 13.16
N PRO A 124 -3.15 -15.38 13.46
CA PRO A 124 -3.86 -16.12 12.43
C PRO A 124 -4.59 -15.16 11.47
N PRO A 125 -4.67 -15.50 10.16
CA PRO A 125 -5.40 -14.67 9.20
C PRO A 125 -6.89 -14.64 9.53
N THR A 126 -7.54 -13.51 9.27
CA THR A 126 -9.01 -13.37 9.40
C THR A 126 -9.73 -14.03 8.24
N ASN A 127 -9.09 -14.11 7.08
CA ASN A 127 -9.63 -14.78 5.90
C ASN A 127 -8.49 -15.37 5.07
N VAL A 128 -8.73 -16.57 4.51
CA VAL A 128 -7.86 -17.23 3.52
C VAL A 128 -8.71 -17.55 2.32
N ALA A 129 -8.34 -17.02 1.16
CA ALA A 129 -9.02 -17.34 -0.08
C ALA A 129 -8.82 -18.83 -0.42
N LEU A 130 -9.89 -19.49 -0.83
CA LEU A 130 -9.76 -20.83 -1.40
C LEU A 130 -8.84 -20.80 -2.60
N PRO A 131 -8.08 -21.88 -2.86
CA PRO A 131 -7.19 -21.95 -4.01
C PRO A 131 -7.97 -21.61 -5.29
N ILE A 132 -7.66 -20.47 -5.88
CA ILE A 132 -8.25 -20.08 -7.16
C ILE A 132 -7.59 -20.99 -8.20
N ASN A 133 -8.36 -21.88 -8.81
CA ASN A 133 -7.89 -22.58 -10.00
C ASN A 133 -7.49 -21.54 -11.04
N SER A 134 -6.22 -21.46 -11.33
CA SER A 134 -5.58 -20.50 -12.26
C SER A 134 -6.20 -20.47 -13.67
N ALA A 135 -7.08 -21.42 -13.99
CA ALA A 135 -7.79 -21.48 -15.25
C ALA A 135 -8.96 -20.47 -15.41
N LYS A 136 -9.28 -19.67 -14.40
CA LYS A 136 -10.39 -18.69 -14.43
C LYS A 136 -9.96 -17.25 -14.07
N ILE A 137 -8.67 -16.95 -14.07
CA ILE A 137 -8.24 -15.55 -13.92
C ILE A 137 -8.52 -14.90 -15.27
N ASP A 138 -9.51 -14.04 -15.30
CA ASP A 138 -9.77 -13.18 -16.45
C ASP A 138 -8.57 -12.24 -16.57
N HIS A 139 -7.75 -12.41 -17.61
CA HIS A 139 -6.51 -11.66 -17.84
C HIS A 139 -6.70 -10.15 -17.99
N TYR A 140 -7.95 -9.69 -17.94
CA TYR A 140 -8.32 -8.27 -18.00
C TYR A 140 -8.49 -7.63 -16.60
N ASP A 141 -8.56 -8.40 -15.52
CA ASP A 141 -8.64 -7.84 -14.18
C ASP A 141 -7.22 -7.56 -13.65
N LEU A 142 -6.80 -6.30 -13.75
CA LEU A 142 -5.47 -5.81 -13.34
C LEU A 142 -5.28 -5.77 -11.82
N LYS A 143 -6.33 -6.08 -11.04
CA LYS A 143 -6.26 -6.05 -9.59
C LYS A 143 -5.57 -7.30 -9.05
N PRO A 144 -4.62 -7.15 -8.13
CA PRO A 144 -4.01 -8.30 -7.46
C PRO A 144 -5.06 -9.12 -6.72
N ALA A 145 -5.00 -10.45 -6.85
CA ALA A 145 -5.88 -11.35 -6.12
C ALA A 145 -5.43 -11.42 -4.64
N VAL A 146 -6.37 -11.22 -3.71
CA VAL A 146 -6.10 -11.42 -2.28
C VAL A 146 -6.06 -12.91 -1.98
N VAL A 147 -4.98 -13.38 -1.38
CA VAL A 147 -4.72 -14.77 -1.02
C VAL A 147 -5.07 -15.04 0.44
N ALA A 148 -4.69 -14.12 1.32
CA ALA A 148 -5.02 -14.15 2.73
C ALA A 148 -5.09 -12.73 3.28
N SER A 149 -5.91 -12.52 4.31
CA SER A 149 -6.10 -11.21 4.95
C SER A 149 -5.97 -11.31 6.46
N TRP A 150 -5.37 -10.30 7.05
CA TRP A 150 -5.37 -9.99 8.48
C TRP A 150 -6.03 -8.63 8.63
N GLU A 151 -7.14 -8.56 9.30
CA GLU A 151 -7.95 -7.35 9.36
C GLU A 151 -8.44 -7.05 10.76
N ASP A 152 -8.49 -5.77 11.09
CA ASP A 152 -9.20 -5.22 12.24
C ASP A 152 -10.21 -4.14 11.80
N ALA A 153 -10.73 -3.37 12.73
CA ALA A 153 -11.69 -2.31 12.43
C ALA A 153 -11.09 -1.16 11.59
N GLN A 154 -9.77 -0.95 11.64
CA GLN A 154 -9.09 0.22 11.07
C GLN A 154 -8.17 -0.14 9.89
N TYR A 155 -7.54 -1.31 9.94
CA TYR A 155 -6.46 -1.69 9.02
C TYR A 155 -6.77 -3.00 8.30
N SER A 156 -6.18 -3.11 7.12
CA SER A 156 -6.18 -4.35 6.33
C SER A 156 -4.74 -4.64 5.90
N PHE A 157 -4.31 -5.86 6.17
CA PHE A 157 -3.02 -6.40 5.80
C PHE A 157 -3.28 -7.62 4.93
N ASN A 158 -2.91 -7.58 3.66
CA ASN A 158 -3.28 -8.59 2.69
C ASN A 158 -2.04 -9.19 2.04
N LEU A 159 -1.97 -10.52 2.00
CA LEU A 159 -1.11 -11.24 1.08
C LEU A 159 -1.81 -11.26 -0.28
N VAL A 160 -1.14 -10.73 -1.30
CA VAL A 160 -1.71 -10.59 -2.65
C VAL A 160 -0.86 -11.31 -3.68
N ARG A 161 -1.50 -11.78 -4.74
CA ARG A 161 -0.86 -12.36 -5.92
C ARG A 161 -1.11 -11.46 -7.11
N SER A 162 -0.02 -11.04 -7.77
CA SER A 162 -0.10 -10.22 -8.97
C SER A 162 -0.59 -11.06 -10.16
N SER A 163 -1.50 -10.50 -10.95
CA SER A 163 -2.03 -11.14 -12.17
C SER A 163 -0.96 -11.30 -13.26
N TYR A 164 0.06 -10.41 -13.29
CA TYR A 164 1.01 -10.32 -14.39
C TYR A 164 2.18 -11.31 -14.36
N ALA A 165 2.57 -11.80 -13.19
CA ALA A 165 3.83 -12.53 -13.08
C ALA A 165 3.83 -13.59 -11.98
N ASP A 166 2.67 -14.04 -11.51
CA ASP A 166 2.53 -14.96 -10.39
C ASP A 166 3.39 -14.55 -9.16
N ARG A 167 3.56 -13.23 -8.99
CA ARG A 167 4.38 -12.67 -7.92
C ARG A 167 3.53 -12.42 -6.69
N LEU A 168 4.08 -12.81 -5.57
CA LEU A 168 3.48 -12.55 -4.28
C LEU A 168 3.95 -11.20 -3.73
N GLY A 169 3.08 -10.55 -2.99
CA GLY A 169 3.34 -9.26 -2.37
C GLY A 169 2.41 -9.02 -1.19
N LEU A 170 2.55 -7.86 -0.57
CA LEU A 170 1.65 -7.42 0.49
C LEU A 170 1.00 -6.10 0.11
N ALA A 171 -0.24 -5.92 0.53
CA ALA A 171 -0.96 -4.66 0.47
C ALA A 171 -1.50 -4.35 1.87
N ILE A 172 -1.00 -3.28 2.47
CA ILE A 172 -1.32 -2.87 3.84
C ILE A 172 -1.89 -1.47 3.77
N TYR A 173 -3.07 -1.24 4.33
CA TYR A 173 -3.71 0.08 4.24
C TYR A 173 -4.67 0.38 5.39
N SER A 174 -4.86 1.68 5.66
CA SER A 174 -5.94 2.19 6.50
C SER A 174 -7.25 2.14 5.70
N LYS A 175 -8.23 1.36 6.17
CA LYS A 175 -9.51 1.15 5.46
C LYS A 175 -10.21 2.47 5.14
N HIS A 176 -10.35 3.31 6.16
CA HIS A 176 -11.05 4.61 6.01
C HIS A 176 -10.33 5.56 5.04
N VAL A 177 -8.99 5.72 5.20
CA VAL A 177 -8.25 6.66 4.35
C VAL A 177 -8.09 6.11 2.93
N ASN A 178 -7.99 4.79 2.75
CA ASN A 178 -7.98 4.16 1.44
C ASN A 178 -9.28 4.40 0.67
N GLU A 179 -10.44 4.27 1.35
CA GLU A 179 -11.74 4.59 0.75
C GLU A 179 -11.82 6.07 0.30
N GLN A 180 -11.37 7.00 1.15
CA GLN A 180 -11.31 8.42 0.80
C GLN A 180 -10.38 8.68 -0.40
N ALA A 181 -9.22 8.01 -0.43
CA ALA A 181 -8.26 8.14 -1.53
C ALA A 181 -8.85 7.59 -2.85
N GLU A 182 -9.52 6.44 -2.83
CA GLU A 182 -10.18 5.86 -4.00
C GLU A 182 -11.28 6.77 -4.55
N LEU A 183 -12.10 7.36 -3.67
CA LEU A 183 -13.13 8.33 -4.07
C LEU A 183 -12.49 9.59 -4.69
N ALA A 184 -11.43 10.12 -4.08
CA ALA A 184 -10.72 11.29 -4.61
C ALA A 184 -10.06 10.99 -5.97
N ILE A 185 -9.49 9.81 -6.15
CA ILE A 185 -8.91 9.36 -7.43
C ILE A 185 -9.99 9.27 -8.50
N ALA A 186 -11.13 8.66 -8.19
CA ALA A 186 -12.23 8.55 -9.13
C ALA A 186 -12.78 9.93 -9.56
N GLU A 187 -12.85 10.87 -8.61
CA GLU A 187 -13.25 12.24 -8.90
C GLU A 187 -12.19 12.98 -9.73
N ALA A 188 -10.90 12.80 -9.43
CA ALA A 188 -9.80 13.38 -10.21
C ALA A 188 -9.83 12.93 -11.67
N VAL A 189 -10.03 11.63 -11.92
CA VAL A 189 -10.16 11.07 -13.28
C VAL A 189 -11.33 11.72 -14.02
N LYS A 190 -12.49 11.81 -13.36
CA LYS A 190 -13.67 12.45 -13.95
C LYS A 190 -13.45 13.94 -14.29
N LEU A 191 -12.75 14.68 -13.40
CA LEU A 191 -12.39 16.08 -13.66
C LEU A 191 -11.41 16.20 -14.84
N ASP A 192 -10.43 15.31 -14.94
CA ASP A 192 -9.47 15.31 -16.04
C ASP A 192 -10.13 14.96 -17.37
N GLU A 193 -11.08 14.04 -17.40
CA GLU A 193 -11.89 13.75 -18.61
C GLU A 193 -12.72 14.95 -19.06
N GLN A 194 -13.32 15.70 -18.13
CA GLN A 194 -14.13 16.88 -18.44
C GLN A 194 -13.30 18.07 -18.91
N GLU A 195 -12.13 18.29 -18.30
CA GLU A 195 -11.29 19.46 -18.57
C GLU A 195 -10.22 19.21 -19.65
N GLY A 196 -9.91 17.94 -19.94
CA GLY A 196 -8.91 17.56 -20.95
C GLY A 196 -9.10 18.25 -22.28
N PRO A 197 -10.29 18.18 -22.90
CA PRO A 197 -10.57 18.84 -24.19
C PRO A 197 -10.41 20.37 -24.13
N LEU A 198 -10.78 21.00 -23.02
CA LEU A 198 -10.64 22.46 -22.83
C LEU A 198 -9.19 22.88 -22.71
N ARG A 199 -8.38 22.10 -21.96
CA ARG A 199 -6.92 22.33 -21.83
C ARG A 199 -6.21 22.16 -23.16
N GLU A 200 -6.56 21.12 -23.92
CA GLU A 200 -6.00 20.87 -25.24
C GLU A 200 -6.32 21.99 -26.22
N ALA A 201 -7.59 22.43 -26.28
CA ALA A 201 -8.01 23.56 -27.10
C ALA A 201 -7.27 24.86 -26.72
N ALA A 202 -7.10 25.12 -25.42
CA ALA A 202 -6.36 26.30 -24.94
C ALA A 202 -4.87 26.23 -25.33
N LEU A 203 -4.25 25.04 -25.23
CA LEU A 203 -2.87 24.81 -25.63
C LEU A 203 -2.66 25.04 -27.13
N LEU A 204 -3.53 24.47 -27.97
CA LEU A 204 -3.50 24.66 -29.42
C LEU A 204 -3.67 26.12 -29.82
N LYS A 205 -4.62 26.82 -29.17
CA LYS A 205 -4.79 28.25 -29.38
C LYS A 205 -3.52 29.02 -29.05
N LYS A 206 -2.92 28.78 -27.89
CA LYS A 206 -1.68 29.43 -27.49
C LYS A 206 -0.54 29.18 -28.49
N GLN A 207 -0.35 27.94 -28.93
CA GLN A 207 0.65 27.59 -29.94
C GLN A 207 0.40 28.34 -31.25
N THR A 208 -0.85 28.45 -31.69
CA THR A 208 -1.22 29.19 -32.91
C THR A 208 -0.91 30.67 -32.76
N ASP A 209 -1.26 31.29 -31.63
CA ASP A 209 -1.02 32.69 -31.33
C ASP A 209 0.51 32.99 -31.26
N ASP A 210 1.28 32.09 -30.65
CA ASP A 210 2.75 32.19 -30.56
C ASP A 210 3.40 32.11 -31.96
N LEU A 211 2.95 31.19 -32.80
CA LEU A 211 3.41 31.04 -34.19
C LEU A 211 3.08 32.27 -35.03
N GLU A 212 1.85 32.81 -34.92
CA GLU A 212 1.46 33.99 -35.67
C GLU A 212 2.27 35.22 -35.21
N SER A 213 2.52 35.35 -33.89
CA SER A 213 3.38 36.40 -33.33
C SER A 213 4.80 36.29 -33.88
N ALA A 214 5.36 35.08 -33.91
CA ALA A 214 6.68 34.81 -34.47
C ALA A 214 6.73 35.13 -35.98
N ARG A 215 5.71 34.77 -36.74
CA ARG A 215 5.56 35.06 -38.16
C ARG A 215 5.54 36.55 -38.42
N GLN A 216 4.73 37.30 -37.67
CA GLN A 216 4.65 38.76 -37.81
C GLN A 216 5.98 39.42 -37.52
N LYS A 217 6.71 39.00 -36.47
CA LYS A 217 8.05 39.47 -36.14
C LYS A 217 9.03 39.18 -37.26
N ASN A 218 9.10 37.93 -37.72
CA ASN A 218 10.07 37.54 -38.74
C ASN A 218 9.80 38.16 -40.12
N ARG A 219 8.52 38.37 -40.47
CA ARG A 219 8.12 39.05 -41.71
C ARG A 219 8.67 40.51 -41.77
N LYS A 220 8.76 41.19 -40.61
CA LYS A 220 9.29 42.54 -40.52
C LYS A 220 10.82 42.61 -40.72
N VAL A 221 11.55 41.57 -40.36
CA VAL A 221 13.01 41.54 -40.39
C VAL A 221 13.58 40.71 -41.54
N PHE A 222 12.78 39.89 -42.21
CA PHE A 222 13.22 39.09 -43.34
C PHE A 222 13.64 39.98 -44.50
N ARG A 223 14.87 39.77 -44.93
CA ARG A 223 15.45 40.38 -46.15
C ARG A 223 15.90 39.26 -47.07
N PRO A 224 15.38 39.15 -48.31
CA PRO A 224 15.82 38.17 -49.29
C PRO A 224 17.24 38.41 -49.76
#